data_d81ea28aa840830e6c2240d1017e3454
#
_entry.id   d81ea28aa840830e6c2240d1017e3454
#
_cell.length_a   1.000
_cell.length_b   1.000
_cell.length_c   1.000
_cell.angle_alpha   90.00
_cell.angle_beta   90.00
_cell.angle_gamma   90.00
#
_symmetry.space_group_name_H-M   'P 1'
#
loop_
_entity.id
_entity.type
_entity.pdbx_description
1 polymer ?
#
loop_
_entity_poly.entity_id
_entity_poly.type
_entity_poly.pdbx_seq_one_letter_code
_entity_poly.pdbx_strand_id
1 'polypeptide(L)'
;AMAEGNIWVEGCWEPLQQTEQQLLDKAAANRERSTRRARTMVRRLCKAKALDTMLTLTYRENVTDRAVIARHLDLVIKRIRRVIPGFQYVAVFERQKRGAWHAHLAVERVQSHYLHRGTLVRSYDLLRAIWRGVVGDLGGNVDVSRSKAARRSSARIAAYLSKYIGKGFDSSEGGDSYSASGRALPRPTVFRVPGGDYKAACAELQSLLTAFFPPGRFEFHEAHLDGGGYYVALSPP
;
A
#
# COMPACT_ATOMS: atom_id res chain seq x y z
N ALA A 1 -5.34 30.13 5.94
CA ALA A 1 -6.31 29.53 5.02
C ALA A 1 -6.83 30.68 4.14
N MET A 2 -6.25 30.84 2.96
CA MET A 2 -6.87 31.73 1.98
C MET A 2 -8.03 30.96 1.36
N ALA A 3 -9.22 31.48 1.55
CA ALA A 3 -10.44 31.03 0.93
C ALA A 3 -10.25 31.00 -0.58
N GLU A 4 -10.85 30.05 -1.26
CA GLU A 4 -11.02 30.07 -2.70
C GLU A 4 -11.72 31.37 -3.04
N GLY A 5 -10.94 32.37 -3.53
CA GLY A 5 -11.39 33.72 -3.59
C GLY A 5 -12.20 33.98 -4.83
N ASN A 6 -13.39 34.51 -4.64
CA ASN A 6 -14.05 35.31 -5.65
C ASN A 6 -13.57 36.78 -5.48
N ILE A 7 -13.35 37.47 -6.57
CA ILE A 7 -13.14 38.92 -6.59
C ILE A 7 -14.46 39.60 -6.91
N TRP A 8 -14.68 40.74 -6.28
CA TRP A 8 -15.82 41.62 -6.58
C TRP A 8 -15.49 42.49 -7.78
N VAL A 9 -16.19 42.30 -8.90
CA VAL A 9 -16.00 43.03 -10.13
C VAL A 9 -17.37 43.58 -10.56
N GLU A 10 -17.50 44.91 -10.67
CA GLU A 10 -18.67 45.59 -11.22
C GLU A 10 -20.05 45.10 -10.72
N GLY A 11 -20.16 44.78 -9.43
CA GLY A 11 -21.43 44.39 -8.80
C GLY A 11 -21.74 42.89 -8.79
N CYS A 12 -20.78 42.02 -9.18
CA CYS A 12 -20.88 40.56 -9.05
C CYS A 12 -19.62 39.93 -8.51
N TRP A 13 -19.75 38.73 -7.88
CA TRP A 13 -18.63 37.92 -7.42
C TRP A 13 -18.17 37.05 -8.58
N GLU A 14 -16.95 37.26 -9.07
CA GLU A 14 -16.34 36.43 -10.07
C GLU A 14 -15.28 35.50 -9.48
N PRO A 15 -15.19 34.22 -9.93
CA PRO A 15 -14.14 33.34 -9.50
C PRO A 15 -12.79 33.88 -9.99
N LEU A 16 -11.81 33.95 -9.08
CA LEU A 16 -10.44 34.29 -9.43
C LEU A 16 -9.93 33.33 -10.50
N GLN A 17 -9.62 33.85 -11.69
CA GLN A 17 -9.01 33.04 -12.73
C GLN A 17 -7.59 32.63 -12.29
N GLN A 18 -7.39 31.32 -12.11
CA GLN A 18 -6.09 30.78 -11.77
C GLN A 18 -5.23 30.76 -13.03
N THR A 19 -3.98 31.19 -12.92
CA THR A 19 -3.03 31.02 -14.02
C THR A 19 -2.72 29.55 -14.27
N GLU A 20 -2.30 29.22 -15.50
CA GLU A 20 -1.92 27.84 -15.85
C GLU A 20 -0.86 27.29 -14.89
N GLN A 21 0.13 28.11 -14.51
CA GLN A 21 1.16 27.74 -13.53
C GLN A 21 0.55 27.43 -12.16
N GLN A 22 -0.40 28.21 -11.67
CA GLN A 22 -1.08 27.95 -10.40
C GLN A 22 -1.89 26.65 -10.44
N LEU A 23 -2.52 26.31 -11.56
CA LEU A 23 -3.22 25.05 -11.77
C LEU A 23 -2.26 23.87 -11.76
N LEU A 24 -1.11 23.99 -12.42
CA LEU A 24 -0.05 22.97 -12.44
C LEU A 24 0.52 22.73 -11.03
N ASP A 25 0.82 23.79 -10.29
CA ASP A 25 1.34 23.71 -8.92
C ASP A 25 0.32 23.09 -7.97
N LYS A 26 -0.95 23.45 -8.08
CA LYS A 26 -2.07 22.85 -7.32
C LYS A 26 -2.21 21.34 -7.64
N ALA A 27 -2.12 20.98 -8.91
CA ALA A 27 -2.17 19.58 -9.35
C ALA A 27 -0.98 18.78 -8.80
N ALA A 28 0.23 19.33 -8.84
CA ALA A 28 1.43 18.71 -8.28
C ALA A 28 1.32 18.50 -6.76
N ALA A 29 0.89 19.53 -6.02
CA ALA A 29 0.67 19.45 -4.57
C ALA A 29 -0.44 18.44 -4.20
N ASN A 30 -1.50 18.35 -4.99
CA ASN A 30 -2.57 17.36 -4.79
C ASN A 30 -2.06 15.95 -5.03
N ARG A 31 -1.23 15.74 -6.06
CA ARG A 31 -0.60 14.46 -6.38
C ARG A 31 0.32 14.01 -5.26
N GLU A 32 1.14 14.90 -4.72
CA GLU A 32 2.02 14.59 -3.60
C GLU A 32 1.23 14.20 -2.34
N ARG A 33 0.20 14.96 -1.99
CA ARG A 33 -0.71 14.65 -0.86
C ARG A 33 -1.38 13.29 -1.04
N SER A 34 -1.89 13.00 -2.22
CA SER A 34 -2.53 11.72 -2.55
C SER A 34 -1.53 10.56 -2.42
N THR A 35 -0.32 10.72 -2.97
CA THR A 35 0.77 9.74 -2.87
C THR A 35 1.15 9.47 -1.41
N ARG A 36 1.28 10.50 -0.58
CA ARG A 36 1.58 10.38 0.85
C ARG A 36 0.48 9.63 1.60
N ARG A 37 -0.79 9.96 1.35
CA ARG A 37 -1.96 9.26 1.92
C ARG A 37 -1.98 7.79 1.50
N ALA A 38 -1.76 7.48 0.23
CA ALA A 38 -1.72 6.11 -0.27
C ALA A 38 -0.60 5.29 0.36
N ARG A 39 0.61 5.83 0.47
CA ARG A 39 1.75 5.19 1.16
C ARG A 39 1.43 4.88 2.62
N THR A 40 0.84 5.82 3.33
CA THR A 40 0.41 5.63 4.73
C THR A 40 -0.64 4.54 4.84
N MET A 41 -1.65 4.55 3.96
CA MET A 41 -2.72 3.56 3.98
C MET A 41 -2.18 2.15 3.67
N VAL A 42 -1.33 2.00 2.66
CA VAL A 42 -0.69 0.71 2.33
C VAL A 42 0.09 0.18 3.52
N ARG A 43 0.89 1.02 4.19
CA ARG A 43 1.64 0.60 5.39
C ARG A 43 0.73 0.13 6.51
N ARG A 44 -0.35 0.86 6.78
CA ARG A 44 -1.34 0.50 7.81
C ARG A 44 -2.05 -0.81 7.49
N LEU A 45 -2.49 -0.98 6.24
CA LEU A 45 -3.18 -2.19 5.79
C LEU A 45 -2.28 -3.42 5.84
N CYS A 46 -1.02 -3.32 5.40
CA CYS A 46 -0.06 -4.42 5.48
C CYS A 46 0.18 -4.85 6.93
N LYS A 47 0.35 -3.88 7.86
CA LYS A 47 0.52 -4.19 9.28
C LYS A 47 -0.74 -4.77 9.90
N ALA A 48 -1.90 -4.15 9.69
CA ALA A 48 -3.18 -4.59 10.26
C ALA A 48 -3.59 -6.00 9.81
N LYS A 49 -3.19 -6.40 8.62
CA LYS A 49 -3.47 -7.73 8.04
C LYS A 49 -2.29 -8.70 8.17
N ALA A 50 -1.21 -8.32 8.86
CA ALA A 50 0.01 -9.13 9.03
C ALA A 50 0.56 -9.69 7.70
N LEU A 51 0.53 -8.89 6.61
CA LEU A 51 0.98 -9.33 5.29
C LEU A 51 2.51 -9.37 5.24
N ASP A 52 3.07 -10.55 5.19
CA ASP A 52 4.52 -10.81 5.34
C ASP A 52 5.18 -11.46 4.12
N THR A 53 4.42 -11.71 3.07
CA THR A 53 4.89 -12.35 1.85
C THR A 53 4.70 -11.44 0.64
N MET A 54 5.72 -11.35 -0.22
CA MET A 54 5.63 -10.60 -1.47
C MET A 54 5.30 -11.54 -2.63
N LEU A 55 4.31 -11.18 -3.41
CA LEU A 55 3.92 -11.80 -4.65
C LEU A 55 4.08 -10.77 -5.78
N THR A 56 4.77 -11.14 -6.87
CA THR A 56 4.89 -10.27 -8.05
C THR A 56 4.27 -10.97 -9.25
N LEU A 57 3.35 -10.28 -9.92
CA LEU A 57 2.70 -10.74 -11.15
C LEU A 57 3.30 -9.97 -12.33
N THR A 58 3.83 -10.71 -13.29
CA THR A 58 4.49 -10.14 -14.47
C THR A 58 3.86 -10.71 -15.75
N TYR A 59 3.89 -9.91 -16.81
CA TYR A 59 3.55 -10.37 -18.15
C TYR A 59 4.82 -10.74 -18.94
N ARG A 60 4.70 -11.69 -19.85
CA ARG A 60 5.71 -11.92 -20.88
C ARG A 60 5.64 -10.82 -21.93
N GLU A 61 4.44 -10.54 -22.41
CA GLU A 61 4.19 -9.49 -23.38
C GLU A 61 4.25 -8.09 -22.76
N ASN A 62 4.45 -7.07 -23.58
CA ASN A 62 4.52 -5.68 -23.10
C ASN A 62 3.11 -5.07 -22.92
N VAL A 63 2.46 -5.37 -21.83
CA VAL A 63 1.12 -4.85 -21.49
C VAL A 63 1.26 -3.44 -20.94
N THR A 64 0.88 -2.45 -21.74
CA THR A 64 0.99 -1.02 -21.40
C THR A 64 -0.32 -0.38 -20.93
N ASP A 65 -1.46 -1.07 -21.10
CA ASP A 65 -2.76 -0.60 -20.65
C ASP A 65 -2.98 -0.93 -19.17
N ARG A 66 -3.19 0.12 -18.38
CA ARG A 66 -3.45 0.07 -16.94
C ARG A 66 -4.77 -0.67 -16.61
N ALA A 67 -5.78 -0.54 -17.47
CA ALA A 67 -7.08 -1.18 -17.26
C ALA A 67 -6.98 -2.70 -17.41
N VAL A 68 -6.11 -3.19 -18.27
CA VAL A 68 -5.86 -4.63 -18.47
C VAL A 68 -5.30 -5.25 -17.20
N ILE A 69 -4.24 -4.69 -16.61
CA ILE A 69 -3.65 -5.25 -15.38
C ILE A 69 -4.62 -5.15 -14.19
N ALA A 70 -5.40 -4.09 -14.09
CA ALA A 70 -6.40 -3.94 -13.02
C ALA A 70 -7.48 -5.04 -13.10
N ARG A 71 -8.01 -5.31 -14.29
CA ARG A 71 -8.97 -6.39 -14.56
C ARG A 71 -8.37 -7.77 -14.28
N HIS A 72 -7.12 -8.01 -14.72
CA HIS A 72 -6.45 -9.28 -14.47
C HIS A 72 -6.14 -9.49 -12.99
N LEU A 73 -5.81 -8.42 -12.25
CA LEU A 73 -5.67 -8.50 -10.80
C LEU A 73 -6.98 -8.94 -10.12
N ASP A 74 -8.11 -8.36 -10.50
CA ASP A 74 -9.41 -8.75 -9.96
C ASP A 74 -9.74 -10.22 -10.25
N LEU A 75 -9.51 -10.66 -11.48
CA LEU A 75 -9.74 -12.05 -11.88
C LEU A 75 -8.82 -13.03 -11.15
N VAL A 76 -7.53 -12.73 -11.01
CA VAL A 76 -6.58 -13.62 -10.32
C VAL A 76 -6.93 -13.73 -8.84
N ILE A 77 -7.29 -12.63 -8.18
CA ILE A 77 -7.73 -12.66 -6.78
C ILE A 77 -8.98 -13.51 -6.60
N LYS A 78 -9.98 -13.35 -7.48
CA LYS A 78 -11.19 -14.19 -7.44
C LYS A 78 -10.86 -15.67 -7.58
N ARG A 79 -9.93 -16.04 -8.46
CA ARG A 79 -9.50 -17.44 -8.64
C ARG A 79 -8.68 -17.95 -7.46
N ILE A 80 -7.78 -17.15 -6.91
CA ILE A 80 -7.01 -17.52 -5.70
C ILE A 80 -7.95 -17.81 -4.54
N ARG A 81 -8.96 -16.95 -4.32
CA ARG A 81 -9.93 -17.14 -3.22
C ARG A 81 -10.77 -18.39 -3.31
N ARG A 82 -10.92 -18.99 -4.49
CA ARG A 82 -11.58 -20.31 -4.62
C ARG A 82 -10.74 -21.45 -4.05
N VAL A 83 -9.43 -21.28 -3.95
CA VAL A 83 -8.50 -22.29 -3.42
C VAL A 83 -8.00 -21.92 -2.04
N ILE A 84 -7.85 -20.62 -1.80
CA ILE A 84 -7.40 -20.05 -0.51
C ILE A 84 -8.50 -19.10 -0.03
N PRO A 85 -9.54 -19.62 0.66
CA PRO A 85 -10.61 -18.80 1.21
C PRO A 85 -10.05 -17.76 2.17
N GLY A 86 -10.61 -16.54 2.11
CA GLY A 86 -10.16 -15.45 2.98
C GLY A 86 -8.84 -14.77 2.57
N PHE A 87 -8.24 -15.15 1.44
CA PHE A 87 -6.97 -14.58 0.96
C PHE A 87 -6.94 -13.05 1.03
N GLN A 88 -5.99 -12.54 1.83
CA GLN A 88 -5.78 -11.12 2.07
C GLN A 88 -4.62 -10.59 1.25
N TYR A 89 -4.78 -9.38 0.74
CA TYR A 89 -3.74 -8.75 -0.06
C TYR A 89 -3.80 -7.21 0.01
N VAL A 90 -2.68 -6.58 -0.29
CA VAL A 90 -2.54 -5.20 -0.71
C VAL A 90 -1.65 -5.18 -1.95
N ALA A 91 -2.15 -4.66 -3.05
CA ALA A 91 -1.45 -4.61 -4.34
C ALA A 91 -1.14 -3.18 -4.75
N VAL A 92 0.04 -2.99 -5.31
CA VAL A 92 0.45 -1.75 -5.98
C VAL A 92 0.89 -2.08 -7.41
N PHE A 93 0.80 -1.09 -8.29
CA PHE A 93 1.16 -1.26 -9.69
C PHE A 93 2.43 -0.49 -9.99
N GLU A 94 3.32 -1.09 -10.76
CA GLU A 94 4.55 -0.48 -11.23
C GLU A 94 4.58 -0.50 -12.76
N ARG A 95 4.88 0.66 -13.35
CA ARG A 95 5.20 0.75 -14.77
C ARG A 95 6.71 0.63 -14.93
N GLN A 96 7.16 -0.41 -15.61
CA GLN A 96 8.57 -0.63 -15.89
C GLN A 96 9.12 0.36 -16.93
N LYS A 97 10.44 0.44 -17.04
CA LYS A 97 11.10 1.31 -18.03
C LYS A 97 10.64 1.05 -19.48
N ARG A 98 10.35 -0.21 -19.82
CA ARG A 98 9.80 -0.60 -21.13
C ARG A 98 8.31 -0.31 -21.32
N GLY A 99 7.65 0.28 -20.30
CA GLY A 99 6.23 0.62 -20.31
C GLY A 99 5.31 -0.48 -19.78
N ALA A 100 5.77 -1.72 -19.61
CA ALA A 100 4.96 -2.83 -19.13
C ALA A 100 4.52 -2.64 -17.68
N TRP A 101 3.27 -2.98 -17.38
CA TRP A 101 2.75 -2.99 -16.03
C TRP A 101 3.08 -4.28 -15.29
N HIS A 102 3.43 -4.13 -14.02
CA HIS A 102 3.57 -5.22 -13.04
C HIS A 102 2.68 -4.94 -11.84
N ALA A 103 2.22 -6.01 -11.18
CA ALA A 103 1.55 -5.89 -9.89
C ALA A 103 2.41 -6.53 -8.79
N HIS A 104 2.68 -5.74 -7.75
CA HIS A 104 3.35 -6.19 -6.54
C HIS A 104 2.33 -6.29 -5.42
N LEU A 105 2.19 -7.45 -4.80
CA LEU A 105 1.23 -7.71 -3.76
C LEU A 105 1.95 -8.06 -2.46
N ALA A 106 1.60 -7.39 -1.37
CA ALA A 106 1.78 -7.96 -0.05
C ALA A 106 0.62 -8.91 0.20
N VAL A 107 0.90 -10.11 0.64
CA VAL A 107 -0.09 -11.13 0.94
C VAL A 107 0.22 -11.78 2.29
N GLU A 108 -0.77 -12.43 2.89
CA GLU A 108 -0.54 -13.27 4.06
C GLU A 108 0.39 -14.44 3.72
N ARG A 109 0.90 -15.09 4.74
CA ARG A 109 1.88 -16.18 4.58
C ARG A 109 1.33 -17.27 3.66
N VAL A 110 1.98 -17.44 2.52
CA VAL A 110 1.68 -18.50 1.55
C VAL A 110 2.26 -19.82 2.06
N GLN A 111 1.42 -20.80 2.28
CA GLN A 111 1.83 -22.16 2.63
C GLN A 111 2.68 -22.77 1.52
N SER A 112 3.46 -23.82 1.82
CA SER A 112 4.27 -24.49 0.79
C SER A 112 3.41 -25.23 -0.23
N HIS A 113 2.28 -25.79 0.19
CA HIS A 113 1.34 -26.56 -0.63
C HIS A 113 -0.10 -26.24 -0.27
N TYR A 114 -0.98 -26.42 -1.23
CA TYR A 114 -2.44 -26.33 -1.05
C TYR A 114 -3.12 -27.55 -1.64
N LEU A 115 -4.19 -28.00 -1.01
CA LEU A 115 -5.04 -29.05 -1.56
C LEU A 115 -5.90 -28.44 -2.68
N HIS A 116 -5.75 -28.95 -3.90
CA HIS A 116 -6.55 -28.53 -5.05
C HIS A 116 -7.05 -29.75 -5.81
N ARG A 117 -8.38 -29.89 -5.90
CA ARG A 117 -9.04 -31.03 -6.56
C ARG A 117 -8.53 -32.40 -6.07
N GLY A 118 -8.37 -32.55 -4.75
CA GLY A 118 -7.88 -33.80 -4.13
C GLY A 118 -6.37 -34.03 -4.22
N THR A 119 -5.62 -33.14 -4.87
CA THR A 119 -4.16 -33.27 -5.02
C THR A 119 -3.44 -32.15 -4.26
N LEU A 120 -2.33 -32.49 -3.59
CA LEU A 120 -1.46 -31.54 -2.92
C LEU A 120 -0.53 -30.88 -3.94
N VAL A 121 -0.76 -29.59 -4.24
CA VAL A 121 -0.03 -28.84 -5.25
C VAL A 121 0.87 -27.79 -4.57
N ARG A 122 2.10 -27.63 -5.07
CA ARG A 122 2.99 -26.56 -4.60
C ARG A 122 2.36 -25.19 -4.85
N SER A 123 2.39 -24.32 -3.84
CA SER A 123 1.78 -22.99 -3.93
C SER A 123 2.29 -22.16 -5.12
N TYR A 124 3.59 -22.24 -5.41
CA TYR A 124 4.18 -21.57 -6.56
C TYR A 124 3.56 -22.02 -7.89
N ASP A 125 3.45 -23.34 -8.09
CA ASP A 125 2.88 -23.90 -9.32
C ASP A 125 1.39 -23.57 -9.45
N LEU A 126 0.65 -23.64 -8.33
CA LEU A 126 -0.75 -23.26 -8.27
C LEU A 126 -0.96 -21.80 -8.65
N LEU A 127 -0.25 -20.87 -7.99
CA LEU A 127 -0.40 -19.44 -8.24
C LEU A 127 0.00 -19.08 -9.67
N ARG A 128 1.07 -19.70 -10.18
CA ARG A 128 1.51 -19.52 -11.56
C ARG A 128 0.50 -20.03 -12.58
N ALA A 129 -0.09 -21.20 -12.32
CA ALA A 129 -1.14 -21.75 -13.18
C ALA A 129 -2.39 -20.86 -13.19
N ILE A 130 -2.82 -20.37 -12.01
CA ILE A 130 -3.93 -19.42 -11.90
C ILE A 130 -3.64 -18.14 -12.69
N TRP A 131 -2.43 -17.55 -12.53
CA TRP A 131 -2.05 -16.33 -13.25
C TRP A 131 -2.03 -16.54 -14.76
N ARG A 132 -1.36 -17.59 -15.24
CA ARG A 132 -1.31 -17.94 -16.67
C ARG A 132 -2.70 -18.18 -17.26
N GLY A 133 -3.59 -18.82 -16.51
CA GLY A 133 -4.97 -19.01 -16.93
C GLY A 133 -5.81 -17.72 -16.97
N VAL A 134 -5.38 -16.66 -16.25
CA VAL A 134 -6.02 -15.34 -16.32
C VAL A 134 -5.53 -14.55 -17.52
N VAL A 135 -4.20 -14.54 -17.77
CA VAL A 135 -3.58 -13.69 -18.79
C VAL A 135 -3.59 -14.30 -20.19
N GLY A 136 -3.82 -15.61 -20.29
CA GLY A 136 -3.89 -16.33 -21.58
C GLY A 136 -2.62 -16.14 -22.42
N ASP A 137 -2.81 -15.76 -23.68
CA ASP A 137 -1.75 -15.61 -24.68
C ASP A 137 -0.73 -14.52 -24.33
N LEU A 138 -1.09 -13.53 -23.50
CA LEU A 138 -0.15 -12.53 -22.99
C LEU A 138 0.99 -13.17 -22.19
N GLY A 139 0.79 -14.40 -21.73
CA GLY A 139 1.76 -15.13 -20.92
C GLY A 139 2.17 -14.39 -19.66
N GLY A 140 2.76 -15.08 -18.73
CA GLY A 140 3.19 -14.41 -17.51
C GLY A 140 3.86 -15.32 -16.52
N ASN A 141 4.45 -14.72 -15.51
CA ASN A 141 5.09 -15.41 -14.41
C ASN A 141 4.68 -14.83 -13.07
N VAL A 142 4.81 -15.66 -12.05
CA VAL A 142 4.60 -15.27 -10.66
C VAL A 142 5.92 -15.46 -9.95
N ASP A 143 6.35 -14.44 -9.22
CA ASP A 143 7.43 -14.54 -8.26
C ASP A 143 6.88 -14.47 -6.84
N VAL A 144 7.24 -15.45 -6.02
CA VAL A 144 6.92 -15.49 -4.59
C VAL A 144 8.21 -15.27 -3.84
N SER A 145 8.44 -14.07 -3.38
CA SER A 145 9.63 -13.77 -2.59
C SER A 145 9.51 -14.39 -1.20
N ARG A 146 10.09 -15.55 -1.05
CA ARG A 146 10.31 -16.21 0.24
C ARG A 146 11.60 -15.70 0.84
N SER A 147 11.62 -14.51 1.42
CA SER A 147 12.80 -14.11 2.18
C SER A 147 13.00 -15.07 3.34
N LYS A 148 14.27 -15.37 3.68
CA LYS A 148 14.63 -16.26 4.80
C LYS A 148 13.85 -15.87 6.06
N ALA A 149 13.28 -16.85 6.74
CA ALA A 149 12.25 -16.69 7.79
C ALA A 149 12.56 -15.63 8.87
N ALA A 150 13.83 -15.41 9.18
CA ALA A 150 14.29 -14.47 10.21
C ALA A 150 14.16 -12.96 9.85
N ARG A 151 13.74 -12.59 8.61
CA ARG A 151 13.74 -11.18 8.15
C ARG A 151 12.42 -10.70 7.57
N ARG A 152 11.35 -11.47 7.73
CA ARG A 152 10.04 -11.09 7.20
C ARG A 152 9.26 -10.29 8.21
N SER A 153 9.09 -9.02 7.96
CA SER A 153 8.11 -8.24 8.69
C SER A 153 7.15 -7.57 7.71
N SER A 154 5.89 -7.48 8.08
CA SER A 154 4.89 -6.72 7.33
C SER A 154 5.33 -5.27 7.12
N ALA A 155 6.12 -4.72 8.04
CA ALA A 155 6.70 -3.38 7.93
C ALA A 155 7.70 -3.26 6.76
N ARG A 156 8.59 -4.25 6.57
CA ARG A 156 9.57 -4.25 5.45
C ARG A 156 8.88 -4.38 4.10
N ILE A 157 7.88 -5.28 4.01
CA ILE A 157 7.08 -5.45 2.79
C ILE A 157 6.28 -4.19 2.49
N ALA A 158 5.66 -3.60 3.49
CA ALA A 158 4.93 -2.35 3.35
C ALA A 158 5.84 -1.18 2.90
N ALA A 159 7.06 -1.09 3.45
CA ALA A 159 8.05 -0.11 3.02
C ALA A 159 8.48 -0.33 1.57
N TYR A 160 8.69 -1.60 1.17
CA TYR A 160 9.02 -1.95 -0.21
C TYR A 160 7.89 -1.59 -1.18
N LEU A 161 6.64 -1.98 -0.90
CA LEU A 161 5.48 -1.62 -1.71
C LEU A 161 5.31 -0.11 -1.84
N SER A 162 5.56 0.62 -0.76
CA SER A 162 5.43 2.08 -0.74
C SER A 162 6.35 2.79 -1.74
N LYS A 163 7.46 2.16 -2.16
CA LYS A 163 8.37 2.72 -3.18
C LYS A 163 7.72 2.79 -4.57
N TYR A 164 6.76 1.90 -4.84
CA TYR A 164 6.07 1.86 -6.14
C TYR A 164 4.90 2.83 -6.22
N ILE A 165 4.37 3.26 -5.07
CA ILE A 165 3.34 4.29 -5.02
C ILE A 165 3.95 5.63 -5.43
N GLY A 166 3.48 6.18 -6.53
CA GLY A 166 4.00 7.41 -7.12
C GLY A 166 4.95 7.19 -8.31
N LYS A 167 5.55 6.00 -8.49
CA LYS A 167 6.36 5.70 -9.68
C LYS A 167 5.53 5.34 -10.92
N GLY A 168 4.33 4.80 -10.72
CA GLY A 168 3.41 4.42 -11.78
C GLY A 168 2.11 5.24 -11.76
N PHE A 169 2.03 6.25 -10.88
CA PHE A 169 0.87 7.08 -10.76
C PHE A 169 1.00 8.31 -11.65
N ASP A 170 0.72 8.13 -12.91
CA ASP A 170 0.38 9.26 -13.76
C ASP A 170 -1.11 9.55 -13.57
N SER A 171 -1.42 10.74 -13.02
CA SER A 171 -2.80 11.17 -12.78
C SER A 171 -3.61 11.31 -14.06
N SER A 172 -2.95 11.31 -15.22
CA SER A 172 -3.59 11.34 -16.54
C SER A 172 -4.28 10.02 -16.92
N GLU A 173 -3.82 8.89 -16.37
CA GLU A 173 -4.38 7.57 -16.70
C GLU A 173 -5.55 7.15 -15.81
N GLY A 174 -5.87 7.91 -14.75
CA GLY A 174 -6.93 7.60 -13.77
C GLY A 174 -6.66 6.33 -12.94
N GLY A 175 -7.51 6.05 -11.97
CA GLY A 175 -7.48 4.82 -11.18
C GLY A 175 -6.78 4.95 -9.81
N ASP A 176 -7.01 3.95 -8.97
CA ASP A 176 -6.46 3.87 -7.63
C ASP A 176 -4.95 3.54 -7.66
N SER A 177 -4.16 4.19 -6.81
CA SER A 177 -2.73 3.92 -6.68
C SER A 177 -2.43 2.55 -6.03
N TYR A 178 -3.41 1.94 -5.40
CA TYR A 178 -3.33 0.59 -4.80
C TYR A 178 -4.69 -0.09 -4.79
N SER A 179 -4.69 -1.41 -4.68
CA SER A 179 -5.89 -2.25 -4.46
C SER A 179 -5.69 -3.09 -3.20
N ALA A 180 -6.76 -3.41 -2.48
CA ALA A 180 -6.68 -4.20 -1.25
C ALA A 180 -7.94 -5.04 -0.99
N SER A 181 -7.77 -6.11 -0.24
CA SER A 181 -8.86 -6.95 0.27
C SER A 181 -9.59 -6.26 1.44
N GLY A 182 -10.37 -5.23 1.13
CA GLY A 182 -10.98 -4.36 2.13
C GLY A 182 -10.01 -3.30 2.67
N ARG A 183 -10.56 -2.13 2.97
CA ARG A 183 -9.81 -0.95 3.44
C ARG A 183 -10.05 -0.65 4.92
N ALA A 184 -10.81 -1.51 5.61
CA ALA A 184 -11.07 -1.34 7.04
C ALA A 184 -9.78 -1.50 7.84
N LEU A 185 -9.54 -0.55 8.72
CA LEU A 185 -8.46 -0.57 9.70
C LEU A 185 -9.05 -0.66 11.10
N PRO A 186 -8.34 -1.23 12.08
CA PRO A 186 -8.72 -1.11 13.47
C PRO A 186 -8.92 0.37 13.83
N ARG A 187 -9.94 0.66 14.63
CA ARG A 187 -10.15 2.02 15.12
C ARG A 187 -8.95 2.43 15.97
N PRO A 188 -8.36 3.62 15.74
CA PRO A 188 -7.27 4.08 16.58
C PRO A 188 -7.80 4.35 18.00
N THR A 189 -7.03 3.97 19.01
CA THR A 189 -7.26 4.44 20.37
C THR A 189 -6.63 5.84 20.49
N VAL A 190 -7.42 6.79 20.93
CA VAL A 190 -6.97 8.19 21.09
C VAL A 190 -6.77 8.45 22.58
N PHE A 191 -5.57 8.79 22.95
CA PHE A 191 -5.24 9.24 24.30
C PHE A 191 -5.02 10.75 24.28
N ARG A 192 -5.52 11.43 25.30
CA ARG A 192 -5.20 12.84 25.55
C ARG A 192 -4.26 12.87 26.75
N VAL A 193 -3.08 13.43 26.55
CA VAL A 193 -2.13 13.64 27.64
C VAL A 193 -2.36 15.05 28.17
N PRO A 194 -2.68 15.22 29.45
CA PRO A 194 -2.81 16.55 30.06
C PRO A 194 -1.45 17.25 30.10
N GLY A 195 -1.41 18.56 29.90
CA GLY A 195 -0.25 19.36 30.24
C GLY A 195 0.54 19.98 29.10
N GLY A 196 0.21 19.76 27.84
CA GLY A 196 0.74 20.54 26.69
C GLY A 196 2.25 20.44 26.41
N ASP A 197 3.02 19.71 27.22
CA ASP A 197 4.43 19.47 26.94
C ASP A 197 4.62 18.25 26.03
N TYR A 198 5.10 18.52 24.81
CA TYR A 198 5.36 17.50 23.81
C TYR A 198 6.33 16.44 24.28
N LYS A 199 7.40 16.82 25.02
CA LYS A 199 8.41 15.88 25.52
C LYS A 199 7.82 14.95 26.61
N ALA A 200 7.01 15.51 27.50
CA ALA A 200 6.30 14.71 28.52
C ALA A 200 5.32 13.74 27.89
N ALA A 201 4.58 14.15 26.86
CA ALA A 201 3.67 13.28 26.11
C ALA A 201 4.42 12.14 25.41
N CYS A 202 5.57 12.39 24.80
CA CYS A 202 6.43 11.37 24.19
C CYS A 202 6.94 10.36 25.23
N ALA A 203 7.43 10.85 26.38
CA ALA A 203 7.94 10.01 27.46
C ALA A 203 6.84 9.11 28.06
N GLU A 204 5.64 9.64 28.27
CA GLU A 204 4.52 8.86 28.77
C GLU A 204 4.05 7.80 27.75
N LEU A 205 3.96 8.15 26.47
CA LEU A 205 3.67 7.17 25.42
C LEU A 205 4.74 6.05 25.38
N GLN A 206 6.00 6.39 25.50
CA GLN A 206 7.09 5.42 25.53
C GLN A 206 7.02 4.52 26.78
N SER A 207 6.69 5.08 27.95
CA SER A 207 6.46 4.34 29.17
C SER A 207 5.30 3.34 29.05
N LEU A 208 4.16 3.79 28.52
CA LEU A 208 3.01 2.93 28.26
C LEU A 208 3.35 1.79 27.28
N LEU A 209 4.05 2.10 26.19
CA LEU A 209 4.43 1.10 25.20
C LEU A 209 5.39 0.06 25.80
N THR A 210 6.37 0.47 26.59
CA THR A 210 7.31 -0.46 27.25
C THR A 210 6.65 -1.32 28.33
N ALA A 211 5.62 -0.82 28.99
CA ALA A 211 4.83 -1.61 29.95
C ALA A 211 4.06 -2.75 29.28
N PHE A 212 3.46 -2.51 28.10
CA PHE A 212 2.73 -3.53 27.37
C PHE A 212 3.60 -4.40 26.44
N PHE A 213 4.73 -3.86 25.97
CA PHE A 213 5.63 -4.49 25.01
C PHE A 213 7.06 -4.47 25.57
N PRO A 214 7.45 -5.43 26.41
CA PRO A 214 8.75 -5.42 27.07
C PRO A 214 9.90 -5.43 26.06
N PRO A 215 11.00 -4.69 26.36
CA PRO A 215 12.20 -4.66 25.54
C PRO A 215 12.75 -6.08 25.29
N GLY A 216 13.28 -6.30 24.08
CA GLY A 216 13.81 -7.60 23.65
C GLY A 216 12.82 -8.50 22.91
N ARG A 217 11.50 -8.23 23.02
CA ARG A 217 10.47 -8.91 22.21
C ARG A 217 10.02 -8.10 20.98
N PHE A 218 10.39 -6.84 20.90
CA PHE A 218 9.98 -5.94 19.83
C PHE A 218 11.13 -4.99 19.49
N GLU A 219 11.26 -4.70 18.18
CA GLU A 219 12.10 -3.59 17.71
C GLU A 219 11.27 -2.30 17.80
N PHE A 220 11.80 -1.28 18.46
CA PHE A 220 11.24 0.05 18.52
C PHE A 220 11.80 0.91 17.39
N HIS A 221 10.91 1.52 16.63
CA HIS A 221 11.26 2.53 15.65
C HIS A 221 10.55 3.81 16.01
N GLU A 222 11.30 4.85 16.28
CA GLU A 222 10.75 6.17 16.60
C GLU A 222 11.22 7.22 15.60
N ALA A 223 10.40 8.23 15.39
CA ALA A 223 10.74 9.40 14.59
C ALA A 223 10.02 10.63 15.12
N HIS A 224 10.73 11.72 15.26
CA HIS A 224 10.16 13.05 15.45
C HIS A 224 9.89 13.65 14.08
N LEU A 225 8.69 14.18 13.90
CA LEU A 225 8.25 14.78 12.64
C LEU A 225 8.37 16.30 12.74
N ASP A 226 8.83 16.94 11.68
CA ASP A 226 8.80 18.39 11.55
C ASP A 226 7.35 18.89 11.72
N GLY A 227 7.14 19.84 12.62
CA GLY A 227 5.81 20.34 12.98
C GLY A 227 5.18 19.70 14.23
N GLY A 228 5.97 19.00 15.06
CA GLY A 228 5.56 18.53 16.39
C GLY A 228 4.83 17.17 16.39
N GLY A 229 5.07 16.32 15.40
CA GLY A 229 4.57 14.94 15.40
C GLY A 229 5.59 13.96 15.98
N TYR A 230 5.11 12.96 16.74
CA TYR A 230 5.89 11.84 17.22
C TYR A 230 5.32 10.53 16.68
N TYR A 231 6.17 9.68 16.17
CA TYR A 231 5.80 8.39 15.61
C TYR A 231 6.61 7.30 16.28
N VAL A 232 5.90 6.30 16.80
CA VAL A 232 6.50 5.06 17.32
C VAL A 232 5.90 3.88 16.58
N ALA A 233 6.74 2.97 16.15
CA ALA A 233 6.32 1.69 15.62
C ALA A 233 7.02 0.55 16.35
N LEU A 234 6.24 -0.47 16.69
CA LEU A 234 6.71 -1.72 17.24
C LEU A 234 6.67 -2.79 16.16
N SER A 235 7.74 -3.52 16.00
CA SER A 235 7.82 -4.67 15.10
C SER A 235 8.32 -5.88 15.89
N PRO A 236 7.75 -7.07 15.70
CA PRO A 236 8.36 -8.27 16.25
C PRO A 236 9.77 -8.44 15.65
N PRO A 237 10.71 -9.00 16.39
CA PRO A 237 12.09 -9.19 15.95
C PRO A 237 12.22 -10.10 14.74
#